data_e5690e900bf08efe4d458e87c4347acd
#
_entry.id   e5690e900bf08efe4d458e87c4347acd
#
_cell.length_a   1.000
_cell.length_b   1.000
_cell.length_c   1.000
_cell.angle_alpha   90.00
_cell.angle_beta   90.00
_cell.angle_gamma   90.00
#
_symmetry.space_group_name_H-M   'P 1'
#
loop_
_entity.id
_entity.type
_entity.pdbx_description
1 polymer ?
#
loop_
_entity_poly.entity_id
_entity_poly.type
_entity_poly.pdbx_seq_one_letter_code
_entity_poly.pdbx_strand_id
1 'polypeptide(L)'
;PFCLDCSSFSRSGEDMEPELRSSSAPKVLVDHHLNPERDSFGVVFSETEVSSTCELLFRIIKEMPDVEGDLARLPMECLESLMTGMTTDTNNFANSVFPGTLNMASELMAAGVDRDRILSCLYHNYRENRLRLMGYLLDRNLEITPEGTAFMILDRSIQKRFDFRQ
;
A
#
# COMPACT_ATOMS: atom_id res chain seq x y z
N PRO A 1 1.09 -4.35 19.96
CA PRO A 1 0.53 -4.12 18.62
C PRO A 1 1.60 -3.75 17.60
N PHE A 2 1.36 -4.12 16.34
CA PHE A 2 2.14 -3.67 15.20
C PHE A 2 1.37 -2.59 14.47
N CYS A 3 2.01 -1.46 14.18
CA CYS A 3 1.52 -0.41 13.31
C CYS A 3 2.32 -0.48 12.02
N LEU A 4 1.63 -0.80 10.93
CA LEU A 4 2.22 -0.95 9.61
C LEU A 4 1.69 0.16 8.71
N ASP A 5 2.57 0.82 7.97
CA ASP A 5 2.22 1.84 6.99
C ASP A 5 1.45 3.04 7.58
N CYS A 6 1.79 3.40 8.81
CA CYS A 6 1.06 4.37 9.59
C CYS A 6 2.03 5.12 10.52
N SER A 7 2.51 6.27 10.10
CA SER A 7 3.55 7.05 10.80
C SER A 7 3.17 7.53 12.21
N SER A 8 1.87 7.50 12.57
CA SER A 8 1.37 7.91 13.90
C SER A 8 0.05 7.24 14.22
N PHE A 9 -0.28 7.14 15.52
CA PHE A 9 -1.57 6.59 15.96
C PHE A 9 -2.77 7.44 15.50
N SER A 10 -2.60 8.74 15.28
CA SER A 10 -3.68 9.60 14.77
C SER A 10 -4.21 9.16 13.39
N ARG A 11 -3.43 8.39 12.62
CA ARG A 11 -3.84 7.85 11.32
C ARG A 11 -4.66 6.56 11.43
N SER A 12 -4.78 5.98 12.61
CA SER A 12 -5.59 4.76 12.83
C SER A 12 -7.10 5.05 12.98
N GLY A 13 -7.48 6.32 13.02
CA GLY A 13 -8.87 6.76 13.20
C GLY A 13 -9.23 7.09 14.64
N GLU A 14 -10.28 7.91 14.80
CA GLU A 14 -10.68 8.49 16.09
C GLU A 14 -11.07 7.44 17.15
N ASP A 15 -11.58 6.30 16.71
CA ASP A 15 -12.00 5.22 17.63
C ASP A 15 -10.79 4.39 18.11
N MET A 16 -9.78 4.17 17.28
CA MET A 16 -8.66 3.29 17.62
C MET A 16 -7.48 4.01 18.28
N GLU A 17 -7.28 5.28 17.98
CA GLU A 17 -6.15 6.04 18.52
C GLU A 17 -6.10 6.03 20.07
N PRO A 18 -7.21 6.31 20.82
CA PRO A 18 -7.17 6.29 22.28
C PRO A 18 -6.82 4.92 22.85
N GLU A 19 -7.33 3.85 22.26
CA GLU A 19 -7.05 2.47 22.68
C GLU A 19 -5.58 2.10 22.48
N LEU A 20 -5.01 2.47 21.31
CA LEU A 20 -3.59 2.25 21.04
C LEU A 20 -2.71 3.03 21.99
N ARG A 21 -3.02 4.29 22.29
CA ARG A 21 -2.23 5.12 23.22
C ARG A 21 -2.29 4.61 24.65
N SER A 22 -3.45 4.19 25.13
CA SER A 22 -3.66 3.71 26.51
C SER A 22 -3.10 2.29 26.73
N SER A 23 -2.92 1.51 25.68
CA SER A 23 -2.42 0.14 25.78
C SER A 23 -1.01 0.09 26.36
N SER A 24 -0.80 -0.78 27.37
CA SER A 24 0.52 -1.10 27.94
C SER A 24 1.30 -2.14 27.14
N ALA A 25 0.69 -2.74 26.11
CA ALA A 25 1.36 -3.74 25.28
C ALA A 25 2.52 -3.12 24.49
N PRO A 26 3.61 -3.88 24.26
CA PRO A 26 4.70 -3.43 23.38
C PRO A 26 4.18 -2.98 22.03
N LYS A 27 4.67 -1.85 21.55
CA LYS A 27 4.25 -1.21 20.28
C LYS A 27 5.41 -1.21 19.31
N VAL A 28 5.17 -1.69 18.10
CA VAL A 28 6.17 -1.76 17.03
C VAL A 28 5.65 -0.96 15.84
N LEU A 29 6.49 -0.09 15.31
CA LEU A 29 6.24 0.62 14.06
C LEU A 29 7.08 0.02 12.93
N VAL A 30 6.46 -0.25 11.79
CA VAL A 30 7.15 -0.51 10.52
C VAL A 30 6.57 0.44 9.48
N ASP A 31 7.35 1.39 9.00
CA ASP A 31 6.84 2.46 8.17
C ASP A 31 7.92 3.07 7.26
N HIS A 32 7.51 3.55 6.08
CA HIS A 32 8.39 4.21 5.12
C HIS A 32 8.12 5.71 4.94
N HIS A 33 7.12 6.24 5.64
CA HIS A 33 6.77 7.66 5.55
C HIS A 33 7.74 8.55 6.34
N LEU A 34 7.74 9.83 5.97
CA LEU A 34 8.50 10.86 6.66
C LEU A 34 7.87 11.19 8.04
N ASN A 35 8.72 11.61 8.99
CA ASN A 35 8.32 12.14 10.29
C ASN A 35 7.44 11.21 11.14
N PRO A 36 7.85 9.96 11.40
CA PRO A 36 7.11 9.06 12.26
C PRO A 36 7.10 9.55 13.73
N GLU A 37 6.02 9.26 14.44
CA GLU A 37 5.84 9.54 15.88
C GLU A 37 6.66 8.55 16.73
N ARG A 38 7.99 8.63 16.68
CA ARG A 38 8.90 7.63 17.26
C ARG A 38 8.68 7.37 18.76
N ASP A 39 8.38 8.43 19.52
CA ASP A 39 8.26 8.36 20.98
C ASP A 39 7.05 7.53 21.47
N SER A 40 6.11 7.24 20.58
CA SER A 40 4.94 6.41 20.88
C SER A 40 5.19 4.91 20.75
N PHE A 41 6.37 4.49 20.24
CA PHE A 41 6.69 3.11 19.93
C PHE A 41 7.94 2.62 20.67
N GLY A 42 7.90 1.40 21.17
CA GLY A 42 9.05 0.77 21.81
C GLY A 42 10.09 0.25 20.82
N VAL A 43 9.65 -0.10 19.61
CA VAL A 43 10.52 -0.53 18.51
C VAL A 43 10.06 0.17 17.23
N VAL A 44 11.01 0.73 16.49
CA VAL A 44 10.73 1.50 15.26
C VAL A 44 11.65 1.04 14.14
N PHE A 45 11.05 0.50 13.09
CA PHE A 45 11.66 0.31 11.79
C PHE A 45 11.07 1.38 10.85
N SER A 46 11.87 2.37 10.51
CA SER A 46 11.42 3.50 9.68
C SER A 46 12.54 3.89 8.72
N GLU A 47 12.29 3.63 7.44
CA GLU A 47 13.23 3.85 6.35
C GLU A 47 12.51 4.54 5.19
N THR A 48 13.08 5.61 4.67
CA THR A 48 12.52 6.38 3.55
C THR A 48 13.12 6.00 2.19
N GLU A 49 14.24 5.26 2.18
CA GLU A 49 14.88 4.75 0.96
C GLU A 49 14.43 3.32 0.63
N VAL A 50 13.14 3.07 0.81
CA VAL A 50 12.43 1.87 0.40
C VAL A 50 11.15 2.26 -0.34
N SER A 51 10.69 1.41 -1.23
CA SER A 51 9.51 1.69 -2.07
C SER A 51 8.19 1.67 -1.30
N SER A 52 8.15 0.93 -0.19
CA SER A 52 6.94 0.65 0.55
C SER A 52 7.25 0.08 1.94
N THR A 53 6.29 0.16 2.82
CA THR A 53 6.33 -0.60 4.08
C THR A 53 6.45 -2.10 3.84
N CYS A 54 5.90 -2.61 2.74
CA CYS A 54 6.05 -4.02 2.35
C CYS A 54 7.50 -4.39 2.00
N GLU A 55 8.27 -3.52 1.36
CA GLU A 55 9.69 -3.75 1.13
C GLU A 55 10.48 -3.80 2.45
N LEU A 56 10.20 -2.87 3.36
CA LEU A 56 10.84 -2.87 4.67
C LEU A 56 10.48 -4.12 5.48
N LEU A 57 9.20 -4.49 5.49
CA LEU A 57 8.72 -5.70 6.17
C LEU A 57 9.35 -6.97 5.57
N PHE A 58 9.49 -7.04 4.25
CA PHE A 58 10.16 -8.15 3.58
C PHE A 58 11.61 -8.33 4.07
N ARG A 59 12.37 -7.23 4.19
CA ARG A 59 13.73 -7.24 4.71
C ARG A 59 13.76 -7.75 6.16
N ILE A 60 12.84 -7.28 7.02
CA ILE A 60 12.75 -7.71 8.42
C ILE A 60 12.41 -9.20 8.50
N ILE A 61 11.41 -9.68 7.74
CA ILE A 61 10.99 -11.09 7.77
C ILE A 61 12.13 -12.02 7.33
N LYS A 62 12.90 -11.64 6.31
CA LYS A 62 14.05 -12.44 5.86
C LYS A 62 15.10 -12.66 6.95
N GLU A 63 15.30 -11.69 7.83
CA GLU A 63 16.28 -11.78 8.93
C GLU A 63 15.72 -12.50 10.18
N MET A 64 14.43 -12.89 10.19
CA MET A 64 13.86 -13.63 11.32
C MET A 64 14.50 -15.02 11.43
N PRO A 65 14.78 -15.51 12.67
CA PRO A 65 15.41 -16.82 12.91
C PRO A 65 14.65 -17.99 12.29
N ASP A 66 13.32 -17.89 12.17
CA ASP A 66 12.49 -18.94 11.59
C ASP A 66 12.49 -18.93 10.07
N VAL A 67 12.96 -17.86 9.43
CA VAL A 67 13.02 -17.69 7.96
C VAL A 67 14.43 -17.84 7.44
N GLU A 68 15.41 -17.16 8.03
CA GLU A 68 16.85 -17.24 7.69
C GLU A 68 17.10 -17.06 6.17
N GLY A 69 16.38 -16.15 5.54
CA GLY A 69 16.46 -15.87 4.10
C GLY A 69 15.74 -16.87 3.18
N ASP A 70 15.23 -17.97 3.71
CA ASP A 70 14.52 -19.00 2.95
C ASP A 70 13.03 -18.67 2.83
N LEU A 71 12.64 -18.07 1.72
CA LEU A 71 11.23 -17.68 1.45
C LEU A 71 10.28 -18.89 1.34
N ALA A 72 10.78 -20.10 1.12
CA ALA A 72 9.93 -21.30 1.10
C ALA A 72 9.33 -21.65 2.48
N ARG A 73 9.87 -21.04 3.55
CA ARG A 73 9.30 -21.17 4.91
C ARG A 73 8.09 -20.28 5.15
N LEU A 74 7.77 -19.36 4.22
CA LEU A 74 6.64 -18.44 4.31
C LEU A 74 5.44 -18.97 3.52
N PRO A 75 4.21 -18.75 4.01
CA PRO A 75 3.01 -19.03 3.21
C PRO A 75 2.99 -18.21 1.92
N MET A 76 2.47 -18.79 0.81
CA MET A 76 2.38 -18.08 -0.47
C MET A 76 1.57 -16.79 -0.36
N GLU A 77 0.52 -16.80 0.45
CA GLU A 77 -0.32 -15.63 0.71
C GLU A 77 0.46 -14.46 1.33
N CYS A 78 1.47 -14.75 2.15
CA CYS A 78 2.38 -13.74 2.69
C CYS A 78 3.22 -13.12 1.56
N LEU A 79 3.83 -13.94 0.71
CA LEU A 79 4.66 -13.51 -0.41
C LEU A 79 3.85 -12.71 -1.44
N GLU A 80 2.62 -13.17 -1.77
CA GLU A 80 1.69 -12.46 -2.66
C GLU A 80 1.26 -11.11 -2.07
N SER A 81 1.02 -11.04 -0.75
CA SER A 81 0.65 -9.79 -0.06
C SER A 81 1.79 -8.78 -0.09
N LEU A 82 3.01 -9.21 0.17
CA LEU A 82 4.20 -8.37 0.09
C LEU A 82 4.42 -7.81 -1.34
N MET A 83 4.29 -8.66 -2.36
CA MET A 83 4.34 -8.25 -3.77
C MET A 83 3.22 -7.25 -4.11
N THR A 84 2.02 -7.49 -3.62
CA THR A 84 0.86 -6.62 -3.87
C THR A 84 1.07 -5.23 -3.29
N GLY A 85 1.48 -5.12 -2.02
CA GLY A 85 1.71 -3.83 -1.38
C GLY A 85 2.84 -3.04 -2.06
N MET A 86 3.96 -3.68 -2.37
CA MET A 86 5.05 -3.04 -3.13
C MET A 86 4.55 -2.58 -4.51
N THR A 87 3.75 -3.37 -5.22
CA THR A 87 3.23 -3.05 -6.55
C THR A 87 2.28 -1.85 -6.51
N THR A 88 1.41 -1.77 -5.49
CA THR A 88 0.47 -0.65 -5.34
C THR A 88 1.18 0.65 -4.99
N ASP A 89 2.11 0.63 -4.04
CA ASP A 89 2.85 1.82 -3.60
C ASP A 89 3.74 2.40 -4.71
N THR A 90 4.34 1.53 -5.51
CA THR A 90 5.19 1.95 -6.63
C THR A 90 4.40 2.29 -7.89
N ASN A 91 3.06 2.15 -7.87
CA ASN A 91 2.24 2.22 -9.08
C ASN A 91 2.83 1.35 -10.20
N ASN A 92 3.06 0.07 -9.89
CA ASN A 92 3.69 -0.89 -10.79
C ASN A 92 5.08 -0.45 -11.29
N PHE A 93 5.95 -0.07 -10.37
CA PHE A 93 7.33 0.42 -10.61
C PHE A 93 7.43 1.75 -11.38
N ALA A 94 6.36 2.56 -11.41
CA ALA A 94 6.39 3.90 -11.99
C ALA A 94 6.99 4.94 -11.04
N ASN A 95 6.92 4.72 -9.73
CA ASN A 95 7.35 5.68 -8.70
C ASN A 95 8.14 5.01 -7.58
N SER A 96 9.04 5.76 -6.94
CA SER A 96 9.74 5.39 -5.70
C SER A 96 10.43 4.01 -5.78
N VAL A 97 11.07 3.71 -6.91
CA VAL A 97 11.76 2.44 -7.13
C VAL A 97 13.22 2.55 -6.74
N PHE A 98 13.67 1.68 -5.86
CA PHE A 98 15.05 1.56 -5.40
C PHE A 98 15.64 0.21 -5.86
N PRO A 99 16.96 0.02 -5.82
CA PRO A 99 17.57 -1.28 -6.15
C PRO A 99 17.00 -2.44 -5.31
N GLY A 100 16.71 -2.20 -4.02
CA GLY A 100 16.08 -3.17 -3.13
C GLY A 100 14.69 -3.59 -3.56
N THR A 101 13.90 -2.67 -4.13
CA THR A 101 12.56 -2.93 -4.68
C THR A 101 12.60 -3.97 -5.80
N LEU A 102 13.54 -3.80 -6.74
CA LEU A 102 13.69 -4.75 -7.86
C LEU A 102 14.23 -6.10 -7.41
N ASN A 103 15.13 -6.12 -6.41
CA ASN A 103 15.63 -7.35 -5.82
C ASN A 103 14.49 -8.11 -5.12
N MET A 104 13.67 -7.44 -4.31
CA MET A 104 12.49 -8.03 -3.67
C MET A 104 11.54 -8.64 -4.70
N ALA A 105 11.21 -7.91 -5.77
CA ALA A 105 10.35 -8.42 -6.83
C ALA A 105 10.93 -9.70 -7.47
N SER A 106 12.24 -9.70 -7.77
CA SER A 106 12.93 -10.85 -8.34
C SER A 106 12.89 -12.06 -7.39
N GLU A 107 13.18 -11.87 -6.11
CA GLU A 107 13.17 -12.94 -5.11
C GLU A 107 11.76 -13.52 -4.91
N LEU A 108 10.72 -12.67 -4.84
CA LEU A 108 9.34 -13.11 -4.71
C LEU A 108 8.87 -13.92 -5.93
N MET A 109 9.21 -13.48 -7.15
CA MET A 109 8.90 -14.25 -8.37
C MET A 109 9.66 -15.58 -8.40
N ALA A 110 10.93 -15.60 -7.99
CA ALA A 110 11.70 -16.84 -7.88
C ALA A 110 11.11 -17.81 -6.85
N ALA A 111 10.48 -17.30 -5.78
CA ALA A 111 9.76 -18.08 -4.80
C ALA A 111 8.37 -18.56 -5.26
N GLY A 112 7.96 -18.22 -6.49
CA GLY A 112 6.73 -18.72 -7.12
C GLY A 112 5.54 -17.74 -7.12
N VAL A 113 5.74 -16.47 -6.72
CA VAL A 113 4.66 -15.46 -6.79
C VAL A 113 4.28 -15.19 -8.24
N ASP A 114 3.00 -15.37 -8.56
CA ASP A 114 2.43 -15.04 -9.87
C ASP A 114 2.10 -13.53 -9.93
N ARG A 115 3.12 -12.75 -10.37
CA ARG A 115 2.99 -11.32 -10.52
C ARG A 115 1.92 -10.92 -11.53
N ASP A 116 1.79 -11.65 -12.63
CA ASP A 116 0.83 -11.31 -13.70
C ASP A 116 -0.61 -11.48 -13.21
N ARG A 117 -0.87 -12.49 -12.39
CA ARG A 117 -2.15 -12.66 -11.70
C ARG A 117 -2.43 -11.47 -10.77
N ILE A 118 -1.45 -11.02 -9.98
CA ILE A 118 -1.59 -9.84 -9.09
C ILE A 118 -1.94 -8.60 -9.92
N LEU A 119 -1.20 -8.31 -11.00
CA LEU A 119 -1.49 -7.18 -11.87
C LEU A 119 -2.87 -7.25 -12.52
N SER A 120 -3.27 -8.44 -12.96
CA SER A 120 -4.61 -8.65 -13.52
C SER A 120 -5.71 -8.33 -12.51
N CYS A 121 -5.54 -8.74 -11.25
CA CYS A 121 -6.49 -8.44 -10.19
C CYS A 121 -6.53 -6.95 -9.84
N LEU A 122 -5.38 -6.28 -9.80
CA LEU A 122 -5.28 -4.87 -9.40
C LEU A 122 -5.74 -3.91 -10.50
N TYR A 123 -5.33 -4.15 -11.75
CA TYR A 123 -5.43 -3.15 -12.82
C TYR A 123 -6.32 -3.55 -13.99
N HIS A 124 -6.69 -4.81 -14.13
CA HIS A 124 -7.46 -5.28 -15.29
C HIS A 124 -8.86 -5.82 -14.92
N ASN A 125 -9.21 -5.84 -13.64
CA ASN A 125 -10.49 -6.35 -13.15
C ASN A 125 -11.43 -5.20 -12.75
N TYR A 126 -11.79 -4.35 -13.72
CA TYR A 126 -12.71 -3.25 -13.47
C TYR A 126 -14.16 -3.68 -13.72
N ARG A 127 -15.04 -3.34 -12.77
CA ARG A 127 -16.49 -3.47 -12.97
C ARG A 127 -16.98 -2.52 -14.07
N GLU A 128 -17.97 -2.94 -14.83
CA GLU A 128 -18.57 -2.15 -15.93
C GLU A 128 -18.99 -0.75 -15.46
N ASN A 129 -19.65 -0.65 -14.30
CA ASN A 129 -20.08 0.63 -13.75
C ASN A 129 -18.91 1.61 -13.50
N ARG A 130 -17.75 1.12 -13.07
CA ARG A 130 -16.53 1.95 -12.91
C ARG A 130 -16.03 2.47 -14.24
N LEU A 131 -16.02 1.64 -15.28
CA LEU A 131 -15.58 2.06 -16.61
C LEU A 131 -16.55 3.07 -17.22
N ARG A 132 -17.86 2.86 -17.05
CA ARG A 132 -18.90 3.80 -17.51
C ARG A 132 -18.81 5.13 -16.76
N LEU A 133 -18.57 5.11 -15.43
CA LEU A 133 -18.34 6.31 -14.64
C LEU A 133 -17.11 7.07 -15.12
N MET A 134 -16.00 6.37 -15.34
CA MET A 134 -14.76 6.98 -15.85
C MET A 134 -15.01 7.67 -17.21
N GLY A 135 -15.66 6.99 -18.15
CA GLY A 135 -16.02 7.57 -19.45
C GLY A 135 -16.90 8.81 -19.31
N TYR A 136 -17.90 8.77 -18.43
CA TYR A 136 -18.77 9.92 -18.17
C TYR A 136 -17.98 11.10 -17.56
N LEU A 137 -17.11 10.86 -16.58
CA LEU A 137 -16.33 11.93 -15.96
C LEU A 137 -15.36 12.57 -16.94
N LEU A 138 -14.69 11.79 -17.78
CA LEU A 138 -13.78 12.31 -18.80
C LEU A 138 -14.50 13.12 -19.90
N ASP A 139 -15.69 12.68 -20.33
CA ASP A 139 -16.45 13.35 -21.40
C ASP A 139 -17.25 14.56 -20.90
N ARG A 140 -17.80 14.52 -19.69
CA ARG A 140 -18.79 15.49 -19.22
C ARG A 140 -18.35 16.35 -18.05
N ASN A 141 -17.37 15.91 -17.26
CA ASN A 141 -17.01 16.55 -16.01
C ASN A 141 -15.53 16.97 -15.95
N LEU A 142 -14.73 16.66 -16.98
CA LEU A 142 -13.36 17.10 -17.04
C LEU A 142 -13.30 18.59 -17.37
N GLU A 143 -12.73 19.37 -16.47
CA GLU A 143 -12.42 20.77 -16.67
C GLU A 143 -10.92 21.00 -16.61
N ILE A 144 -10.41 21.89 -17.44
CA ILE A 144 -8.99 22.26 -17.45
C ILE A 144 -8.91 23.76 -17.24
N THR A 145 -8.19 24.18 -16.19
CA THR A 145 -7.98 25.60 -15.90
C THR A 145 -7.01 26.23 -16.92
N PRO A 146 -7.01 27.57 -17.02
CA PRO A 146 -6.05 28.27 -17.89
C PRO A 146 -4.57 27.94 -17.57
N GLU A 147 -4.29 27.57 -16.33
CA GLU A 147 -2.95 27.19 -15.85
C GLU A 147 -2.62 25.71 -16.13
N GLY A 148 -3.52 24.95 -16.76
CA GLY A 148 -3.30 23.57 -17.15
C GLY A 148 -3.62 22.53 -16.05
N THR A 149 -4.29 22.93 -14.96
CA THR A 149 -4.77 21.98 -13.96
C THR A 149 -6.07 21.33 -14.44
N ALA A 150 -6.07 20.00 -14.54
CA ALA A 150 -7.24 19.21 -14.87
C ALA A 150 -7.93 18.71 -13.58
N PHE A 151 -9.26 18.83 -13.50
CA PHE A 151 -10.04 18.31 -12.38
C PHE A 151 -11.40 17.78 -12.82
N MET A 152 -11.98 16.90 -12.01
CA MET A 152 -13.31 16.34 -12.19
C MET A 152 -14.05 16.35 -10.85
N ILE A 153 -15.33 16.69 -10.86
CA ILE A 153 -16.18 16.68 -9.66
C ILE A 153 -17.06 15.43 -9.70
N LEU A 154 -16.88 14.57 -8.70
CA LEU A 154 -17.69 13.38 -8.47
C LEU A 154 -18.63 13.62 -7.29
N ASP A 155 -19.82 14.12 -7.55
CA ASP A 155 -20.84 14.32 -6.53
C ASP A 155 -21.64 13.05 -6.20
N ARG A 156 -22.46 13.12 -5.15
CA ARG A 156 -23.30 11.99 -4.70
C ARG A 156 -24.35 11.56 -5.73
N SER A 157 -24.81 12.45 -6.59
CA SER A 157 -25.81 12.14 -7.63
C SER A 157 -25.16 11.29 -8.73
N ILE A 158 -23.95 11.63 -9.14
CA ILE A 158 -23.16 10.88 -10.11
C ILE A 158 -22.77 9.50 -9.52
N GLN A 159 -22.32 9.46 -8.26
CA GLN A 159 -22.02 8.19 -7.58
C GLN A 159 -23.23 7.24 -7.59
N LYS A 160 -24.42 7.76 -7.24
CA LYS A 160 -25.66 6.99 -7.22
C LYS A 160 -26.08 6.53 -8.63
N ARG A 161 -25.92 7.39 -9.63
CA ARG A 161 -26.27 7.10 -11.04
C ARG A 161 -25.49 5.89 -11.57
N PHE A 162 -24.23 5.74 -11.20
CA PHE A 162 -23.36 4.67 -11.67
C PHE A 162 -23.19 3.53 -10.64
N ASP A 163 -23.99 3.51 -9.56
CA ASP A 163 -23.86 2.55 -8.45
C ASP A 163 -22.38 2.40 -8.00
N PHE A 164 -21.70 3.54 -7.89
CA PHE A 164 -20.31 3.58 -7.47
C PHE A 164 -20.26 3.72 -5.95
N ARG A 165 -19.67 2.73 -5.31
CA ARG A 165 -19.36 2.72 -3.87
C ARG A 165 -17.85 2.72 -3.71
N GLN A 166 -17.38 3.56 -2.80
CA GLN A 166 -15.98 3.51 -2.34
C GLN A 166 -15.76 2.29 -1.46
#